data_6ad6df277326fec8ee5d632ffc2f1d55
#
_entry.id   6ad6df277326fec8ee5d632ffc2f1d55
#
_cell.length_a   1.000
_cell.length_b   1.000
_cell.length_c   1.000
_cell.angle_alpha   90.00
_cell.angle_beta   90.00
_cell.angle_gamma   90.00
#
_symmetry.space_group_name_H-M   'P 1'
#
loop_
_entity.id
_entity.type
_entity.pdbx_description
1 polymer ?
#
loop_
_entity_poly.entity_id
_entity_poly.type
_entity_poly.pdbx_seq_one_letter_code
_entity_poly.pdbx_strand_id
1 'polypeptide(L)'
;RSQAYLHYLVKLRFLGGSGPMWFAAALLIFSGVLAAWRSLRPSRGEGNGPGAKPPRLLAVALSALVLAAATFLVRTVQPIGQSVMNMQLCYFPQYLLAFAVGVAAAHGGWLQALARSGLARRAGWAGILLGPIALVATLVGAGMLGTPQLKELVGGWNVHALSFAAWEQITGTCIALGALSFCSGRLDTPTRFARWLSARSFGVYLFHPVVLVLFTVLLRPLGIDPFFKVAILTTLGLLGSFLVADLARRVPLLRTVL
;
A
#
# COMPACT_ATOMS: atom_id res chain seq x y z
N ARG A 1 16.15 -32.42 3.17
CA ARG A 1 15.63 -31.01 3.24
C ARG A 1 16.73 -29.97 3.01
N SER A 2 17.94 -30.16 3.56
CA SER A 2 19.08 -29.25 3.36
C SER A 2 19.55 -29.16 1.89
N GLN A 3 19.58 -30.29 1.17
CA GLN A 3 19.98 -30.32 -0.24
C GLN A 3 18.98 -29.54 -1.15
N ALA A 4 17.68 -29.62 -0.87
CA ALA A 4 16.69 -28.84 -1.61
C ALA A 4 16.85 -27.33 -1.38
N TYR A 5 17.25 -26.94 -0.18
CA TYR A 5 17.52 -25.54 0.17
C TYR A 5 18.81 -25.03 -0.46
N LEU A 6 19.88 -25.84 -0.45
CA LEU A 6 21.12 -25.53 -1.17
C LEU A 6 20.88 -25.37 -2.68
N HIS A 7 20.10 -26.27 -3.27
CA HIS A 7 19.75 -26.19 -4.69
C HIS A 7 18.94 -24.92 -5.03
N TYR A 8 18.04 -24.49 -4.12
CA TYR A 8 17.29 -23.23 -4.25
C TYR A 8 18.22 -22.02 -4.19
N LEU A 9 19.21 -22.02 -3.28
CA LEU A 9 20.22 -20.96 -3.15
C LEU A 9 21.17 -20.92 -4.35
N VAL A 10 21.73 -22.08 -4.74
CA VAL A 10 22.69 -22.19 -5.86
C VAL A 10 22.04 -21.77 -7.20
N LYS A 11 20.78 -22.09 -7.42
CA LYS A 11 20.04 -21.65 -8.61
C LYS A 11 19.55 -20.20 -8.53
N LEU A 12 19.90 -19.47 -7.50
CA LEU A 12 19.51 -18.06 -7.30
C LEU A 12 17.99 -17.83 -7.47
N ARG A 13 17.17 -18.85 -7.16
CA ARG A 13 15.70 -18.76 -7.32
C ARG A 13 15.08 -17.71 -6.41
N PHE A 14 15.76 -17.31 -5.34
CA PHE A 14 15.38 -16.19 -4.50
C PHE A 14 15.49 -14.82 -5.21
N LEU A 15 16.22 -14.74 -6.33
CA LEU A 15 16.30 -13.55 -7.18
C LEU A 15 15.20 -13.55 -8.27
N GLY A 16 14.38 -14.58 -8.34
CA GLY A 16 13.37 -14.78 -9.39
C GLY A 16 12.18 -13.81 -9.39
N GLY A 17 12.25 -12.72 -8.63
CA GLY A 17 11.26 -11.66 -8.61
C GLY A 17 11.81 -10.42 -7.89
N SER A 18 11.07 -9.31 -7.89
CA SER A 18 11.46 -8.10 -7.17
C SER A 18 11.49 -8.26 -5.64
N GLY A 19 11.04 -9.41 -5.12
CA GLY A 19 10.95 -9.69 -3.68
C GLY A 19 10.21 -8.57 -2.95
N PRO A 20 10.70 -8.13 -1.77
CA PRO A 20 10.11 -7.01 -1.05
C PRO A 20 10.30 -5.65 -1.76
N MET A 21 11.19 -5.58 -2.74
CA MET A 21 11.49 -4.35 -3.51
C MET A 21 10.45 -4.04 -4.62
N TRP A 22 9.41 -4.86 -4.78
CA TRP A 22 8.40 -4.69 -5.83
C TRP A 22 7.78 -3.28 -5.85
N PHE A 23 7.57 -2.68 -4.68
CA PHE A 23 7.01 -1.34 -4.58
C PHE A 23 7.98 -0.26 -5.09
N ALA A 24 9.27 -0.37 -4.76
CA ALA A 24 10.30 0.53 -5.29
C ALA A 24 10.42 0.39 -6.82
N ALA A 25 10.36 -0.85 -7.34
CA ALA A 25 10.35 -1.11 -8.78
C ALA A 25 9.12 -0.51 -9.46
N ALA A 26 7.93 -0.66 -8.87
CA ALA A 26 6.71 -0.04 -9.39
C ALA A 26 6.80 1.49 -9.41
N LEU A 27 7.31 2.12 -8.33
CA LEU A 27 7.53 3.57 -8.28
C LEU A 27 8.54 4.03 -9.32
N LEU A 28 9.61 3.27 -9.56
CA LEU A 28 10.60 3.57 -10.60
C LEU A 28 9.95 3.58 -12.00
N ILE A 29 9.12 2.57 -12.29
CA ILE A 29 8.37 2.49 -13.55
C ILE A 29 7.44 3.69 -13.69
N PHE A 30 6.63 4.00 -12.67
CA PHE A 30 5.69 5.12 -12.72
C PHE A 30 6.41 6.47 -12.88
N SER A 31 7.53 6.66 -12.18
CA SER A 31 8.35 7.87 -12.29
C SER A 31 9.02 7.99 -13.65
N GLY A 32 9.50 6.87 -14.21
CA GLY A 32 10.08 6.82 -15.56
C GLY A 32 9.04 7.15 -16.63
N VAL A 33 7.83 6.59 -16.55
CA VAL A 33 6.72 6.92 -17.45
C VAL A 33 6.34 8.39 -17.33
N LEU A 34 6.26 8.93 -16.12
CA LEU A 34 5.98 10.35 -15.90
C LEU A 34 7.08 11.24 -16.49
N ALA A 35 8.35 10.90 -16.30
CA ALA A 35 9.47 11.64 -16.87
C ALA A 35 9.44 11.63 -18.40
N ALA A 36 9.22 10.46 -19.01
CA ALA A 36 9.06 10.33 -20.45
C ALA A 36 7.86 11.14 -20.96
N TRP A 37 6.72 11.07 -20.29
CA TRP A 37 5.56 11.88 -20.65
C TRP A 37 5.85 13.38 -20.61
N ARG A 38 6.56 13.86 -19.60
CA ARG A 38 6.93 15.27 -19.46
C ARG A 38 7.96 15.71 -20.50
N SER A 39 8.89 14.84 -20.91
CA SER A 39 9.84 15.17 -21.96
C SER A 39 9.17 15.32 -23.33
N LEU A 40 8.13 14.52 -23.60
CA LEU A 40 7.36 14.58 -24.85
C LEU A 40 6.35 15.74 -24.87
N ARG A 41 5.90 16.18 -23.70
CA ARG A 41 4.97 17.30 -23.53
C ARG A 41 5.55 18.28 -22.51
N PRO A 42 6.52 19.13 -22.93
CA PRO A 42 7.05 20.17 -22.06
C PRO A 42 5.88 21.03 -21.59
N SER A 43 5.65 21.08 -20.27
CA SER A 43 4.57 21.83 -19.69
C SER A 43 4.74 23.30 -20.04
N ARG A 44 3.80 23.86 -20.79
CA ARG A 44 3.57 25.30 -20.77
C ARG A 44 3.31 25.61 -19.29
N GLY A 45 4.14 26.47 -18.70
CA GLY A 45 4.22 26.77 -17.27
C GLY A 45 2.86 26.97 -16.57
N GLU A 46 2.17 25.88 -16.31
CA GLU A 46 1.01 25.83 -15.45
C GLU A 46 1.51 25.80 -14.01
N GLY A 47 1.99 26.94 -13.60
CA GLY A 47 2.02 27.27 -12.19
C GLY A 47 0.58 27.36 -11.69
N ASN A 48 -0.01 26.22 -11.34
CA ASN A 48 -1.09 26.25 -10.37
C ASN A 48 -0.45 26.72 -9.07
N GLY A 49 -0.51 28.05 -8.85
CA GLY A 49 0.02 28.67 -7.67
C GLY A 49 -0.57 28.02 -6.40
N PRO A 50 0.04 28.26 -5.23
CA PRO A 50 -0.48 27.79 -3.96
C PRO A 50 -1.89 28.35 -3.78
N GLY A 51 -2.92 27.48 -3.85
CA GLY A 51 -4.32 27.89 -3.73
C GLY A 51 -5.30 27.10 -4.59
N ALA A 52 -4.89 26.05 -5.31
CA ALA A 52 -5.84 25.20 -6.01
C ALA A 52 -6.86 24.61 -5.03
N LYS A 53 -8.15 24.72 -5.39
CA LYS A 53 -9.24 24.21 -4.55
C LYS A 53 -9.16 22.68 -4.44
N PRO A 54 -9.40 22.09 -3.26
CA PRO A 54 -9.43 20.64 -3.10
C PRO A 54 -10.55 20.04 -3.98
N PRO A 55 -10.41 18.78 -4.41
CA PRO A 55 -11.42 18.10 -5.20
C PRO A 55 -12.76 18.06 -4.45
N ARG A 56 -13.85 18.22 -5.19
CA ARG A 56 -15.21 18.15 -4.66
C ARG A 56 -15.58 16.71 -4.33
N LEU A 57 -16.56 16.51 -3.45
CA LEU A 57 -17.09 15.19 -3.12
C LEU A 57 -17.42 14.35 -4.36
N LEU A 58 -18.07 14.94 -5.35
CA LEU A 58 -18.40 14.24 -6.60
C LEU A 58 -17.15 13.71 -7.32
N ALA A 59 -16.07 14.50 -7.39
CA ALA A 59 -14.83 14.06 -8.03
C ALA A 59 -14.19 12.90 -7.27
N VAL A 60 -14.21 12.93 -5.93
CA VAL A 60 -13.71 11.83 -5.08
C VAL A 60 -14.56 10.58 -5.26
N ALA A 61 -15.89 10.71 -5.24
CA ALA A 61 -16.81 9.60 -5.45
C ALA A 61 -16.65 8.96 -6.84
N LEU A 62 -16.59 9.79 -7.89
CA LEU A 62 -16.35 9.31 -9.25
C LEU A 62 -14.99 8.61 -9.39
N SER A 63 -13.93 9.15 -8.77
CA SER A 63 -12.62 8.49 -8.79
C SER A 63 -12.64 7.13 -8.10
N ALA A 64 -13.37 6.99 -6.98
CA ALA A 64 -13.53 5.70 -6.30
C ALA A 64 -14.34 4.70 -7.14
N LEU A 65 -15.38 5.13 -7.84
CA LEU A 65 -16.17 4.29 -8.73
C LEU A 65 -15.37 3.85 -9.98
N VAL A 66 -14.64 4.77 -10.60
CA VAL A 66 -13.75 4.45 -11.72
C VAL A 66 -12.68 3.46 -11.27
N LEU A 67 -12.13 3.67 -10.07
CA LEU A 67 -11.15 2.76 -9.49
C LEU A 67 -11.73 1.39 -9.22
N ALA A 68 -12.96 1.29 -8.70
CA ALA A 68 -13.67 0.02 -8.50
C ALA A 68 -13.89 -0.72 -9.83
N ALA A 69 -14.34 -0.02 -10.86
CA ALA A 69 -14.51 -0.59 -12.19
C ALA A 69 -13.19 -1.07 -12.79
N ALA A 70 -12.13 -0.25 -12.72
CA ALA A 70 -10.81 -0.62 -13.21
C ALA A 70 -10.23 -1.84 -12.44
N THR A 71 -10.38 -1.87 -11.12
CA THR A 71 -9.97 -3.01 -10.28
C THR A 71 -10.73 -4.27 -10.65
N PHE A 72 -12.06 -4.18 -10.83
CA PHE A 72 -12.86 -5.29 -11.28
C PHE A 72 -12.38 -5.82 -12.64
N LEU A 73 -12.21 -4.95 -13.64
CA LEU A 73 -11.74 -5.33 -14.97
C LEU A 73 -10.36 -6.00 -14.94
N VAL A 74 -9.41 -5.49 -14.16
CA VAL A 74 -8.10 -6.13 -14.03
C VAL A 74 -8.23 -7.51 -13.37
N ARG A 75 -9.10 -7.68 -12.38
CA ARG A 75 -9.33 -8.95 -11.69
C ARG A 75 -10.03 -10.01 -12.53
N THR A 76 -10.65 -9.65 -13.66
CA THR A 76 -11.16 -10.67 -14.62
C THR A 76 -10.03 -11.43 -15.28
N VAL A 77 -8.85 -10.80 -15.44
CA VAL A 77 -7.65 -11.37 -16.09
C VAL A 77 -6.59 -11.78 -15.06
N GLN A 78 -6.43 -10.99 -14.01
CA GLN A 78 -5.44 -11.17 -12.94
C GLN A 78 -6.14 -11.22 -11.56
N PRO A 79 -6.74 -12.35 -11.17
CA PRO A 79 -7.37 -12.53 -9.87
C PRO A 79 -6.41 -12.26 -8.71
N ILE A 80 -7.00 -11.95 -7.55
CA ILE A 80 -6.22 -11.79 -6.30
C ILE A 80 -5.43 -13.07 -6.03
N GLY A 81 -4.16 -12.92 -5.62
CA GLY A 81 -3.24 -14.03 -5.36
C GLY A 81 -2.35 -14.40 -6.55
N GLN A 82 -2.65 -13.92 -7.77
CA GLN A 82 -1.71 -14.03 -8.88
C GLN A 82 -0.72 -12.88 -8.88
N SER A 83 0.54 -13.18 -9.18
CA SER A 83 1.60 -12.17 -9.22
C SER A 83 2.49 -12.34 -10.45
N VAL A 84 2.93 -11.22 -11.01
CA VAL A 84 3.94 -11.14 -12.05
C VAL A 84 5.14 -10.40 -11.47
N MET A 85 6.32 -11.02 -11.46
CA MET A 85 7.53 -10.47 -10.83
C MET A 85 7.29 -10.04 -9.37
N ASN A 86 6.54 -10.83 -8.61
CA ASN A 86 6.13 -10.55 -7.24
C ASN A 86 5.19 -9.33 -7.06
N MET A 87 4.69 -8.77 -8.16
CA MET A 87 3.71 -7.68 -8.16
C MET A 87 2.31 -8.24 -8.44
N GLN A 88 1.36 -7.96 -7.57
CA GLN A 88 -0.04 -8.31 -7.79
C GLN A 88 -0.71 -7.22 -8.62
N LEU A 89 -0.82 -7.45 -9.93
CA LEU A 89 -1.35 -6.46 -10.87
C LEU A 89 -2.81 -6.08 -10.59
N CYS A 90 -3.55 -6.94 -9.90
CA CYS A 90 -4.93 -6.66 -9.47
C CYS A 90 -5.05 -5.41 -8.56
N TYR A 91 -3.95 -4.93 -7.96
CA TYR A 91 -3.91 -3.71 -7.14
C TYR A 91 -3.32 -2.50 -7.88
N PHE A 92 -2.83 -2.68 -9.10
CA PHE A 92 -2.19 -1.58 -9.84
C PHE A 92 -3.12 -0.41 -10.16
N PRO A 93 -4.41 -0.58 -10.41
CA PRO A 93 -5.31 0.57 -10.61
C PRO A 93 -5.24 1.57 -9.45
N GLN A 94 -5.24 1.10 -8.19
CA GLN A 94 -5.16 1.97 -7.02
C GLN A 94 -3.77 2.62 -6.85
N TYR A 95 -2.68 1.91 -7.20
CA TYR A 95 -1.33 2.48 -7.14
C TYR A 95 -1.13 3.57 -8.19
N LEU A 96 -1.63 3.35 -9.41
CA LEU A 96 -1.60 4.33 -10.50
C LEU A 96 -2.41 5.57 -10.16
N LEU A 97 -3.64 5.39 -9.63
CA LEU A 97 -4.47 6.52 -9.20
C LEU A 97 -3.80 7.29 -8.06
N ALA A 98 -3.30 6.58 -7.02
CA ALA A 98 -2.63 7.22 -5.90
C ALA A 98 -1.39 8.01 -6.34
N PHE A 99 -0.59 7.46 -7.25
CA PHE A 99 0.56 8.13 -7.83
C PHE A 99 0.16 9.39 -8.63
N ALA A 100 -0.84 9.27 -9.51
CA ALA A 100 -1.34 10.39 -10.31
C ALA A 100 -1.92 11.51 -9.44
N VAL A 101 -2.72 11.13 -8.42
CA VAL A 101 -3.28 12.07 -7.43
C VAL A 101 -2.16 12.73 -6.62
N GLY A 102 -1.13 11.98 -6.20
CA GLY A 102 0.04 12.51 -5.50
C GLY A 102 0.79 13.54 -6.33
N VAL A 103 1.04 13.24 -7.62
CA VAL A 103 1.68 14.18 -8.56
C VAL A 103 0.82 15.44 -8.75
N ALA A 104 -0.49 15.29 -8.96
CA ALA A 104 -1.42 16.41 -9.13
C ALA A 104 -1.50 17.28 -7.86
N ALA A 105 -1.52 16.63 -6.68
CA ALA A 105 -1.58 17.29 -5.40
C ALA A 105 -0.29 18.08 -5.08
N ALA A 106 0.87 17.53 -5.44
CA ALA A 106 2.16 18.19 -5.26
C ALA A 106 2.26 19.48 -6.12
N HIS A 107 1.70 19.46 -7.34
CA HIS A 107 1.68 20.65 -8.20
C HIS A 107 0.63 21.67 -7.76
N GLY A 108 -0.54 21.19 -7.35
CA GLY A 108 -1.67 22.05 -7.01
C GLY A 108 -1.68 22.56 -5.57
N GLY A 109 -0.87 22.02 -4.67
CA GLY A 109 -0.82 22.42 -3.26
C GLY A 109 -2.13 22.16 -2.47
N TRP A 110 -3.11 21.44 -3.06
CA TRP A 110 -4.43 21.25 -2.46
C TRP A 110 -4.53 20.07 -1.47
N LEU A 111 -3.49 19.26 -1.35
CA LEU A 111 -3.52 18.07 -0.49
C LEU A 111 -3.80 18.42 0.98
N GLN A 112 -3.15 19.48 1.48
CA GLN A 112 -3.35 19.94 2.86
C GLN A 112 -4.77 20.50 3.07
N ALA A 113 -5.31 21.21 2.08
CA ALA A 113 -6.69 21.71 2.14
C ALA A 113 -7.71 20.54 2.16
N LEU A 114 -7.48 19.50 1.36
CA LEU A 114 -8.29 18.28 1.38
C LEU A 114 -8.17 17.56 2.71
N ALA A 115 -6.96 17.34 3.22
CA ALA A 115 -6.69 16.67 4.48
C ALA A 115 -7.37 17.36 5.68
N ARG A 116 -7.39 18.69 5.70
CA ARG A 116 -8.07 19.50 6.74
C ARG A 116 -9.58 19.67 6.50
N SER A 117 -10.11 19.17 5.39
CA SER A 117 -11.53 19.32 5.06
C SER A 117 -12.42 18.44 5.95
N GLY A 118 -13.65 18.92 6.20
CA GLY A 118 -14.69 18.11 6.85
C GLY A 118 -15.05 16.86 6.04
N LEU A 119 -14.86 16.91 4.71
CA LEU A 119 -15.07 15.77 3.83
C LEU A 119 -14.14 14.62 4.16
N ALA A 120 -12.81 14.85 4.23
CA ALA A 120 -11.82 13.81 4.53
C ALA A 120 -12.08 13.15 5.89
N ARG A 121 -12.40 13.95 6.91
CA ARG A 121 -12.72 13.43 8.25
C ARG A 121 -14.00 12.58 8.26
N ARG A 122 -15.08 13.05 7.63
CA ARG A 122 -16.36 12.32 7.55
C ARG A 122 -16.21 11.03 6.74
N ALA A 123 -15.51 11.09 5.61
CA ALA A 123 -15.20 9.90 4.81
C ALA A 123 -14.42 8.86 5.63
N GLY A 124 -13.40 9.28 6.40
CA GLY A 124 -12.65 8.40 7.28
C GLY A 124 -13.53 7.67 8.28
N TRP A 125 -14.41 8.39 8.98
CA TRP A 125 -15.36 7.76 9.91
C TRP A 125 -16.33 6.84 9.20
N ALA A 126 -16.85 7.23 8.03
CA ALA A 126 -17.71 6.37 7.21
C ALA A 126 -16.98 5.07 6.81
N GLY A 127 -15.73 5.17 6.37
CA GLY A 127 -14.92 3.99 6.02
C GLY A 127 -14.69 3.03 7.20
N ILE A 128 -14.41 3.57 8.39
CA ILE A 128 -14.17 2.75 9.59
C ILE A 128 -15.47 2.10 10.12
N LEU A 129 -16.58 2.84 10.11
CA LEU A 129 -17.85 2.36 10.69
C LEU A 129 -18.65 1.52 9.68
N LEU A 130 -18.79 2.01 8.45
CA LEU A 130 -19.64 1.36 7.43
C LEU A 130 -18.85 0.32 6.61
N GLY A 131 -17.53 0.46 6.49
CA GLY A 131 -16.70 -0.47 5.74
C GLY A 131 -16.84 -1.93 6.20
N PRO A 132 -16.68 -2.24 7.49
CA PRO A 132 -16.88 -3.62 8.00
C PRO A 132 -18.30 -4.13 7.78
N ILE A 133 -19.31 -3.29 7.95
CA ILE A 133 -20.73 -3.64 7.73
C ILE A 133 -20.95 -4.00 6.24
N ALA A 134 -20.44 -3.17 5.36
CA ALA A 134 -20.53 -3.40 3.91
C ALA A 134 -19.72 -4.65 3.48
N LEU A 135 -18.60 -4.96 4.14
CA LEU A 135 -17.87 -6.21 3.93
C LEU A 135 -18.76 -7.41 4.28
N VAL A 136 -19.32 -7.41 5.49
CA VAL A 136 -20.21 -8.50 5.94
C VAL A 136 -21.37 -8.66 4.96
N ALA A 137 -22.01 -7.57 4.54
CA ALA A 137 -23.09 -7.61 3.57
C ALA A 137 -22.64 -8.20 2.22
N THR A 138 -21.44 -7.85 1.75
CA THR A 138 -20.85 -8.41 0.52
C THR A 138 -20.60 -9.91 0.65
N LEU A 139 -20.05 -10.35 1.78
CA LEU A 139 -19.78 -11.77 2.06
C LEU A 139 -21.06 -12.58 2.20
N VAL A 140 -22.05 -12.05 2.91
CA VAL A 140 -23.38 -12.69 3.05
C VAL A 140 -24.07 -12.81 1.70
N GLY A 141 -24.05 -11.74 0.90
CA GLY A 141 -24.61 -11.73 -0.47
C GLY A 141 -23.93 -12.72 -1.40
N ALA A 142 -22.65 -13.04 -1.17
CA ALA A 142 -21.91 -14.06 -1.89
C ALA A 142 -22.16 -15.51 -1.36
N GLY A 143 -23.10 -15.70 -0.41
CA GLY A 143 -23.44 -17.02 0.12
C GLY A 143 -22.40 -17.63 1.06
N MET A 144 -21.47 -16.83 1.59
CA MET A 144 -20.35 -17.33 2.40
C MET A 144 -20.74 -17.87 3.78
N LEU A 145 -22.00 -17.74 4.20
CA LEU A 145 -22.51 -18.36 5.43
C LEU A 145 -22.79 -19.86 5.29
N GLY A 146 -22.79 -20.40 4.04
CA GLY A 146 -23.03 -21.82 3.80
C GLY A 146 -21.81 -22.56 3.23
N THR A 147 -21.45 -22.27 1.99
CA THR A 147 -20.28 -22.84 1.31
C THR A 147 -19.40 -21.72 0.80
N PRO A 148 -18.15 -21.59 1.28
CA PRO A 148 -17.32 -20.44 0.92
C PRO A 148 -16.93 -20.49 -0.56
N GLN A 149 -17.58 -19.69 -1.39
CA GLN A 149 -17.21 -19.45 -2.79
C GLN A 149 -16.19 -18.31 -2.87
N LEU A 150 -15.13 -18.38 -2.02
CA LEU A 150 -14.04 -17.41 -2.00
C LEU A 150 -13.45 -17.12 -3.38
N LYS A 151 -13.48 -18.11 -4.28
CA LYS A 151 -12.99 -17.97 -5.65
C LYS A 151 -13.75 -16.91 -6.45
N GLU A 152 -15.04 -16.75 -6.20
CA GLU A 152 -15.87 -15.77 -6.91
C GLU A 152 -15.58 -14.33 -6.49
N LEU A 153 -15.15 -14.12 -5.24
CA LEU A 153 -14.79 -12.80 -4.75
C LEU A 153 -13.44 -12.31 -5.26
N VAL A 154 -12.49 -13.23 -5.47
CA VAL A 154 -11.12 -12.87 -5.80
C VAL A 154 -10.92 -12.47 -7.27
N GLY A 155 -11.90 -12.77 -8.15
CA GLY A 155 -11.85 -12.37 -9.55
C GLY A 155 -12.88 -13.07 -10.43
N GLY A 156 -12.80 -12.79 -11.73
CA GLY A 156 -13.73 -13.31 -12.73
C GLY A 156 -14.88 -12.35 -13.03
N TRP A 157 -15.64 -12.67 -14.08
CA TRP A 157 -16.75 -11.84 -14.57
C TRP A 157 -18.05 -12.22 -13.85
N ASN A 158 -18.18 -11.79 -12.59
CA ASN A 158 -19.36 -12.07 -11.77
C ASN A 158 -19.67 -10.89 -10.82
N VAL A 159 -20.91 -10.86 -10.32
CA VAL A 159 -21.41 -9.79 -9.44
C VAL A 159 -20.68 -9.75 -8.08
N HIS A 160 -20.21 -10.89 -7.58
CA HIS A 160 -19.55 -10.98 -6.28
C HIS A 160 -18.16 -10.35 -6.36
N ALA A 161 -17.39 -10.59 -7.44
CA ALA A 161 -16.13 -9.91 -7.69
C ALA A 161 -16.30 -8.40 -7.87
N LEU A 162 -17.38 -7.96 -8.56
CA LEU A 162 -17.69 -6.54 -8.73
C LEU A 162 -18.04 -5.89 -7.38
N SER A 163 -18.91 -6.50 -6.58
CA SER A 163 -19.30 -5.97 -5.27
C SER A 163 -18.13 -5.91 -4.31
N PHE A 164 -17.25 -6.91 -4.34
CA PHE A 164 -16.04 -6.91 -3.52
C PHE A 164 -15.04 -5.83 -3.96
N ALA A 165 -14.81 -5.66 -5.26
CA ALA A 165 -13.98 -4.58 -5.79
C ALA A 165 -14.56 -3.20 -5.44
N ALA A 166 -15.88 -3.01 -5.55
CA ALA A 166 -16.55 -1.77 -5.18
C ALA A 166 -16.40 -1.47 -3.67
N TRP A 167 -16.68 -2.46 -2.83
CA TRP A 167 -16.48 -2.33 -1.38
C TRP A 167 -15.04 -1.93 -1.04
N GLU A 168 -14.07 -2.64 -1.59
CA GLU A 168 -12.65 -2.42 -1.29
C GLU A 168 -12.20 -1.01 -1.69
N GLN A 169 -12.53 -0.57 -2.90
CA GLN A 169 -12.05 0.70 -3.41
C GLN A 169 -12.76 1.90 -2.76
N ILE A 170 -14.05 1.79 -2.50
CA ILE A 170 -14.80 2.85 -1.80
C ILE A 170 -14.32 2.96 -0.35
N THR A 171 -14.26 1.82 0.36
CA THR A 171 -13.81 1.80 1.76
C THR A 171 -12.36 2.24 1.88
N GLY A 172 -11.48 1.74 1.00
CA GLY A 172 -10.07 2.12 0.96
C GLY A 172 -9.88 3.62 0.71
N THR A 173 -10.63 4.20 -0.23
CA THR A 173 -10.61 5.66 -0.49
C THR A 173 -11.06 6.44 0.73
N CYS A 174 -12.14 6.01 1.38
CA CYS A 174 -12.64 6.64 2.60
C CYS A 174 -11.62 6.60 3.74
N ILE A 175 -10.99 5.44 3.98
CA ILE A 175 -9.96 5.26 5.02
C ILE A 175 -8.72 6.08 4.69
N ALA A 176 -8.28 6.12 3.42
CA ALA A 176 -7.13 6.92 3.00
C ALA A 176 -7.34 8.41 3.26
N LEU A 177 -8.54 8.95 2.94
CA LEU A 177 -8.89 10.33 3.26
C LEU A 177 -8.93 10.58 4.77
N GLY A 178 -9.47 9.65 5.54
CA GLY A 178 -9.47 9.71 7.01
C GLY A 178 -8.07 9.72 7.60
N ALA A 179 -7.19 8.87 7.10
CA ALA A 179 -5.78 8.81 7.50
C ALA A 179 -5.05 10.12 7.18
N LEU A 180 -5.25 10.68 5.98
CA LEU A 180 -4.72 12.00 5.62
C LEU A 180 -5.20 13.08 6.58
N SER A 181 -6.50 13.10 6.92
CA SER A 181 -7.07 14.07 7.86
C SER A 181 -6.50 13.91 9.27
N PHE A 182 -6.38 12.68 9.74
CA PHE A 182 -5.81 12.37 11.05
C PHE A 182 -4.33 12.78 11.14
N CYS A 183 -3.51 12.39 10.15
CA CYS A 183 -2.09 12.71 10.11
C CYS A 183 -1.86 14.23 10.03
N SER A 184 -2.59 14.92 9.15
CA SER A 184 -2.48 16.37 8.99
C SER A 184 -2.92 17.14 10.25
N GLY A 185 -3.88 16.61 11.02
CA GLY A 185 -4.38 17.28 12.22
C GLY A 185 -3.57 17.03 13.48
N ARG A 186 -2.91 15.86 13.58
CA ARG A 186 -2.25 15.42 14.84
C ARG A 186 -0.77 15.13 14.73
N LEU A 187 -0.27 14.81 13.53
CA LEU A 187 1.11 14.40 13.31
C LEU A 187 1.93 15.43 12.51
N ASP A 188 1.33 16.59 12.20
CA ASP A 188 1.95 17.65 11.39
C ASP A 188 3.05 18.44 12.18
N THR A 189 3.16 18.21 13.49
CA THR A 189 4.23 18.79 14.28
C THR A 189 5.49 17.95 14.20
N PRO A 190 6.61 18.48 13.66
CA PRO A 190 7.83 17.70 13.46
C PRO A 190 8.59 17.50 14.78
N THR A 191 8.08 16.60 15.63
CA THR A 191 8.82 16.20 16.84
C THR A 191 10.16 15.54 16.45
N ARG A 192 11.14 15.56 17.35
CA ARG A 192 12.42 14.88 17.12
C ARG A 192 12.22 13.39 16.83
N PHE A 193 11.28 12.77 17.52
CA PHE A 193 10.94 11.36 17.35
C PHE A 193 10.29 11.09 15.98
N ALA A 194 9.33 11.92 15.56
CA ALA A 194 8.69 11.77 14.24
C ALA A 194 9.71 11.93 13.09
N ARG A 195 10.62 12.89 13.20
CA ARG A 195 11.74 13.04 12.23
C ARG A 195 12.67 11.85 12.23
N TRP A 196 12.97 11.29 13.41
CA TRP A 196 13.80 10.09 13.55
C TRP A 196 13.15 8.88 12.87
N LEU A 197 11.85 8.65 13.10
CA LEU A 197 11.07 7.57 12.44
C LEU A 197 11.03 7.76 10.91
N SER A 198 10.65 8.94 10.45
CA SER A 198 10.53 9.26 9.03
C SER A 198 11.84 9.01 8.27
N ALA A 199 12.94 9.47 8.85
CA ALA A 199 14.27 9.31 8.24
C ALA A 199 14.72 7.85 8.08
N ARG A 200 14.10 6.90 8.80
CA ARG A 200 14.47 5.47 8.78
C ARG A 200 13.43 4.60 8.08
N SER A 201 12.28 5.16 7.74
CA SER A 201 11.14 4.40 7.18
C SER A 201 11.50 3.61 5.93
N PHE A 202 12.29 4.19 5.02
CA PHE A 202 12.74 3.49 3.83
C PHE A 202 13.72 2.35 4.16
N GLY A 203 14.64 2.56 5.08
CA GLY A 203 15.53 1.50 5.56
C GLY A 203 14.77 0.35 6.23
N VAL A 204 13.76 0.68 7.05
CA VAL A 204 12.87 -0.33 7.65
C VAL A 204 12.15 -1.12 6.57
N TYR A 205 11.58 -0.45 5.57
CA TYR A 205 10.95 -1.11 4.42
C TYR A 205 11.91 -2.06 3.70
N LEU A 206 13.17 -1.68 3.55
CA LEU A 206 14.18 -2.49 2.86
C LEU A 206 14.58 -3.73 3.68
N PHE A 207 14.81 -3.56 4.98
CA PHE A 207 15.41 -4.60 5.82
C PHE A 207 14.42 -5.48 6.58
N HIS A 208 13.14 -5.05 6.76
CA HIS A 208 12.18 -5.81 7.57
C HIS A 208 12.00 -7.28 7.16
N PRO A 209 12.01 -7.68 5.86
CA PRO A 209 11.80 -9.07 5.53
C PRO A 209 12.95 -9.96 6.00
N VAL A 210 14.18 -9.45 5.89
CA VAL A 210 15.39 -10.20 6.35
C VAL A 210 15.35 -10.33 7.87
N VAL A 211 15.02 -9.25 8.57
CA VAL A 211 14.90 -9.22 10.03
C VAL A 211 13.81 -10.16 10.53
N LEU A 212 12.63 -10.15 9.89
CA LEU A 212 11.52 -11.03 10.22
C LEU A 212 11.87 -12.50 10.00
N VAL A 213 12.54 -12.84 8.89
CA VAL A 213 13.00 -14.21 8.62
C VAL A 213 13.99 -14.65 9.70
N LEU A 214 14.96 -13.80 10.05
CA LEU A 214 15.93 -14.08 11.10
C LEU A 214 15.23 -14.43 12.44
N PHE A 215 14.35 -13.55 12.91
CA PHE A 215 13.63 -13.79 14.17
C PHE A 215 12.68 -14.99 14.08
N THR A 216 12.05 -15.23 12.92
CA THR A 216 11.22 -16.42 12.71
C THR A 216 12.04 -17.71 12.88
N VAL A 217 13.24 -17.75 12.31
CA VAL A 217 14.16 -18.90 12.45
C VAL A 217 14.62 -19.07 13.90
N LEU A 218 15.00 -17.97 14.57
CA LEU A 218 15.44 -18.00 15.96
C LEU A 218 14.33 -18.43 16.94
N LEU A 219 13.10 -18.02 16.70
CA LEU A 219 11.94 -18.38 17.53
C LEU A 219 11.34 -19.75 17.19
N ARG A 220 11.78 -20.36 16.07
CA ARG A 220 11.22 -21.65 15.62
C ARG A 220 11.32 -22.78 16.64
N PRO A 221 12.47 -23.00 17.33
CA PRO A 221 12.62 -24.10 18.27
C PRO A 221 11.84 -23.90 19.57
N LEU A 222 11.40 -22.68 19.86
CA LEU A 222 10.68 -22.38 21.10
C LEU A 222 9.23 -22.89 21.02
N GLY A 223 8.83 -23.70 21.98
CA GLY A 223 7.48 -24.25 22.11
C GLY A 223 6.43 -23.22 22.61
N ILE A 224 6.51 -21.98 22.14
CA ILE A 224 5.59 -20.88 22.52
C ILE A 224 4.32 -20.99 21.69
N ASP A 225 3.18 -20.71 22.33
CA ASP A 225 1.89 -20.62 21.65
C ASP A 225 1.97 -19.68 20.43
N PRO A 226 1.34 -20.02 19.29
CA PRO A 226 1.41 -19.25 18.06
C PRO A 226 1.00 -17.77 18.21
N PHE A 227 0.01 -17.48 19.05
CA PHE A 227 -0.46 -16.10 19.28
C PHE A 227 0.63 -15.25 19.94
N PHE A 228 1.25 -15.75 21.01
CA PHE A 228 2.36 -15.06 21.67
C PHE A 228 3.60 -14.99 20.78
N LYS A 229 3.86 -16.05 19.99
CA LYS A 229 4.97 -16.06 19.04
C LYS A 229 4.83 -14.95 17.99
N VAL A 230 3.63 -14.72 17.46
CA VAL A 230 3.36 -13.62 16.53
C VAL A 230 3.57 -12.27 17.20
N ALA A 231 3.08 -12.07 18.41
CA ALA A 231 3.28 -10.82 19.15
C ALA A 231 4.76 -10.50 19.39
N ILE A 232 5.53 -11.50 19.83
CA ILE A 232 7.00 -11.39 20.03
C ILE A 232 7.69 -11.09 18.70
N LEU A 233 7.36 -11.85 17.64
CA LEU A 233 7.97 -11.69 16.32
C LEU A 233 7.68 -10.29 15.73
N THR A 234 6.46 -9.79 15.87
CA THR A 234 6.08 -8.45 15.42
C THR A 234 6.88 -7.37 16.15
N THR A 235 6.98 -7.49 17.47
CA THR A 235 7.72 -6.51 18.30
C THR A 235 9.22 -6.54 17.97
N LEU A 236 9.84 -7.73 17.98
CA LEU A 236 11.27 -7.87 17.67
C LEU A 236 11.58 -7.52 16.22
N GLY A 237 10.69 -7.89 15.29
CA GLY A 237 10.80 -7.55 13.87
C GLY A 237 10.78 -6.04 13.65
N LEU A 238 9.85 -5.34 14.31
CA LEU A 238 9.77 -3.88 14.22
C LEU A 238 11.03 -3.21 14.81
N LEU A 239 11.35 -3.51 16.04
CA LEU A 239 12.51 -2.92 16.73
C LEU A 239 13.83 -3.26 16.02
N GLY A 240 14.00 -4.51 15.61
CA GLY A 240 15.17 -4.97 14.86
C GLY A 240 15.30 -4.29 13.50
N SER A 241 14.19 -4.07 12.80
CA SER A 241 14.22 -3.36 11.51
C SER A 241 14.63 -1.89 11.67
N PHE A 242 14.15 -1.20 12.69
CA PHE A 242 14.60 0.16 13.01
C PHE A 242 16.08 0.20 13.41
N LEU A 243 16.54 -0.77 14.21
CA LEU A 243 17.95 -0.87 14.59
C LEU A 243 18.85 -1.09 13.38
N VAL A 244 18.50 -2.03 12.50
CA VAL A 244 19.27 -2.31 11.27
C VAL A 244 19.26 -1.09 10.35
N ALA A 245 18.13 -0.40 10.19
CA ALA A 245 18.04 0.82 9.40
C ALA A 245 18.91 1.94 9.99
N ASP A 246 18.96 2.09 11.33
CA ASP A 246 19.82 3.08 12.00
C ASP A 246 21.32 2.77 11.81
N LEU A 247 21.70 1.51 11.96
CA LEU A 247 23.07 1.05 11.73
C LEU A 247 23.49 1.24 10.26
N ALA A 248 22.63 0.89 9.32
CA ALA A 248 22.89 1.06 7.89
C ALA A 248 23.13 2.54 7.52
N ARG A 249 22.38 3.47 8.11
CA ARG A 249 22.57 4.92 7.90
C ARG A 249 23.87 5.50 8.48
N ARG A 250 24.59 4.76 9.32
CA ARG A 250 25.92 5.16 9.78
C ARG A 250 27.00 4.97 8.71
N VAL A 251 26.71 4.14 7.71
CA VAL A 251 27.59 3.97 6.54
C VAL A 251 27.36 5.15 5.58
N PRO A 252 28.40 5.97 5.27
CA PRO A 252 28.24 7.18 4.47
C PRO A 252 27.56 6.97 3.13
N LEU A 253 27.90 5.88 2.43
CA LEU A 253 27.31 5.52 1.12
C LEU A 253 25.83 5.22 1.22
N LEU A 254 25.38 4.55 2.28
CA LEU A 254 23.98 4.18 2.48
C LEU A 254 23.13 5.34 3.00
N ARG A 255 23.73 6.29 3.70
CA ARG A 255 23.04 7.46 4.25
C ARG A 255 22.41 8.36 3.19
N THR A 256 22.95 8.36 1.97
CA THR A 256 22.43 9.17 0.87
C THR A 256 21.21 8.55 0.21
N VAL A 257 20.98 7.24 0.42
CA VAL A 257 19.88 6.47 -0.16
C VAL A 257 18.80 6.14 0.87
N LEU A 258 19.21 5.88 2.11
CA LEU A 258 18.36 5.53 3.25
C LEU A 258 18.06 6.78 4.11
#